data_ba9146eabf7402e4abcd559d762222df
#
_entry.id   ba9146eabf7402e4abcd559d762222df
#
_cell.length_a   1.000
_cell.length_b   1.000
_cell.length_c   1.000
_cell.angle_alpha   90.00
_cell.angle_beta   90.00
_cell.angle_gamma   90.00
#
_symmetry.space_group_name_H-M   'P 1'
#
loop_
_entity.id
_entity.type
_entity.pdbx_description
1 polymer ?
#
loop_
_entity_poly.entity_id
_entity_poly.type
_entity_poly.pdbx_seq_one_letter_code
_entity_poly.pdbx_strand_id
1 'polypeptide(L)'
;YPAMESGVLDIIIGKGPSARTIQLELPPFTLIAATTRISLLSSPLRSRFGGGVFRLEFYSVEEIGQIIKRSATILGIEIAGEAVMEIAKRSRRTPRTANYLLKRTRDFAQVKKVPLSKEVVDESLKLLQIDDRGLTFADRAILETIIDKFSGGPVGVNTIAASLGEESSTIEEFNEPYLMQIG
;
A
#
# COMPACT_ATOMS: atom_id res chain seq x y z
N TYR A 1 -8.43 21.26 -15.04
CA TYR A 1 -8.74 22.33 -14.09
C TYR A 1 -10.11 22.96 -14.30
N PRO A 2 -10.57 23.30 -15.53
CA PRO A 2 -11.85 23.95 -15.77
C PRO A 2 -13.04 23.25 -15.10
N ALA A 3 -13.05 21.92 -15.09
CA ALA A 3 -14.10 21.14 -14.44
C ALA A 3 -14.26 21.44 -12.94
N MET A 4 -13.16 21.79 -12.25
CA MET A 4 -13.20 22.12 -10.81
C MET A 4 -13.59 23.59 -10.54
N GLU A 5 -13.39 24.48 -11.50
CA GLU A 5 -13.64 25.93 -11.34
C GLU A 5 -14.98 26.34 -11.89
N SER A 6 -15.25 25.96 -13.13
CA SER A 6 -16.43 26.39 -13.86
C SER A 6 -17.52 25.30 -14.01
N GLY A 7 -17.23 24.07 -13.54
CA GLY A 7 -18.15 22.95 -13.73
C GLY A 7 -18.29 22.50 -15.19
N VAL A 8 -17.31 22.82 -16.03
CA VAL A 8 -17.33 22.48 -17.45
C VAL A 8 -16.17 21.54 -17.80
N LEU A 9 -16.50 20.46 -18.50
CA LEU A 9 -15.51 19.50 -19.00
C LEU A 9 -15.42 19.62 -20.53
N ASP A 10 -14.25 20.02 -21.02
CA ASP A 10 -13.94 20.08 -22.45
C ASP A 10 -13.47 18.71 -22.94
N ILE A 11 -14.19 18.13 -23.89
CA ILE A 11 -13.83 16.85 -24.54
C ILE A 11 -13.42 17.14 -25.98
N ILE A 12 -12.19 16.81 -26.34
CA ILE A 12 -11.68 16.94 -27.69
C ILE A 12 -12.01 15.68 -28.47
N ILE A 13 -12.78 15.81 -29.55
CA ILE A 13 -13.14 14.72 -30.45
C ILE A 13 -12.44 14.92 -31.79
N GLY A 14 -11.70 13.89 -32.23
CA GLY A 14 -10.93 13.91 -33.48
C GLY A 14 -9.44 14.22 -33.24
N LYS A 15 -8.67 14.21 -34.32
CA LYS A 15 -7.23 14.51 -34.33
C LYS A 15 -6.93 15.55 -35.41
N GLY A 16 -5.92 16.38 -35.16
CA GLY A 16 -5.43 17.41 -36.10
C GLY A 16 -6.40 18.58 -36.30
N PRO A 17 -6.35 19.28 -37.46
CA PRO A 17 -7.09 20.51 -37.67
C PRO A 17 -8.63 20.37 -37.66
N SER A 18 -9.16 19.15 -37.75
CA SER A 18 -10.58 18.85 -37.69
C SER A 18 -11.09 18.47 -36.31
N ALA A 19 -10.24 18.56 -35.26
CA ALA A 19 -10.65 18.30 -33.91
C ALA A 19 -11.71 19.31 -33.44
N ARG A 20 -12.77 18.81 -32.82
CA ARG A 20 -13.84 19.64 -32.23
C ARG A 20 -13.86 19.47 -30.72
N THR A 21 -14.05 20.57 -30.03
CA THR A 21 -14.27 20.55 -28.57
C THR A 21 -15.75 20.53 -28.28
N ILE A 22 -16.19 19.55 -27.51
CA ILE A 22 -17.55 19.50 -26.93
C ILE A 22 -17.42 19.87 -25.46
N GLN A 23 -18.22 20.83 -25.01
CA GLN A 23 -18.32 21.22 -23.62
C GLN A 23 -19.47 20.48 -22.96
N LEU A 24 -19.18 19.81 -21.86
CA LEU A 24 -20.18 19.17 -21.00
C LEU A 24 -20.29 19.94 -19.68
N GLU A 25 -21.49 20.41 -19.38
CA GLU A 25 -21.78 20.96 -18.06
C GLU A 25 -21.84 19.84 -17.03
N LEU A 26 -21.11 19.98 -15.93
CA LEU A 26 -21.09 19.03 -14.82
C LEU A 26 -22.02 19.52 -13.71
N PRO A 27 -22.86 18.64 -13.14
CA PRO A 27 -23.59 19.00 -11.93
C PRO A 27 -22.60 19.30 -10.79
N PRO A 28 -23.01 20.03 -9.74
CA PRO A 28 -22.17 20.24 -8.56
C PRO A 28 -21.65 18.92 -8.00
N PHE A 29 -20.35 18.82 -7.77
CA PHE A 29 -19.71 17.62 -7.26
C PHE A 29 -18.66 17.95 -6.21
N THR A 30 -18.35 16.99 -5.35
CA THR A 30 -17.24 17.06 -4.40
C THR A 30 -16.11 16.17 -4.90
N LEU A 31 -14.91 16.74 -5.00
CA LEU A 31 -13.71 16.00 -5.41
C LEU A 31 -12.89 15.61 -4.19
N ILE A 32 -12.70 14.32 -4.01
CA ILE A 32 -11.80 13.76 -3.02
C ILE A 32 -10.69 13.03 -3.77
N ALA A 33 -9.43 13.38 -3.48
CA ALA A 33 -8.26 12.77 -4.10
C ALA A 33 -7.28 12.27 -3.04
N ALA A 34 -6.53 11.25 -3.37
CA ALA A 34 -5.46 10.73 -2.53
C ALA A 34 -4.19 10.54 -3.37
N THR A 35 -3.04 10.82 -2.78
CA THR A 35 -1.74 10.64 -3.41
C THR A 35 -0.68 10.34 -2.36
N THR A 36 0.31 9.53 -2.70
CA THR A 36 1.54 9.36 -1.91
C THR A 36 2.57 10.43 -2.23
N ARG A 37 2.42 11.14 -3.36
CA ARG A 37 3.38 12.11 -3.89
C ARG A 37 2.73 13.49 -4.05
N ILE A 38 2.51 14.18 -2.94
CA ILE A 38 1.93 15.53 -2.97
C ILE A 38 2.82 16.53 -3.71
N SER A 39 4.15 16.31 -3.74
CA SER A 39 5.11 17.15 -4.44
C SER A 39 4.92 17.16 -5.97
N LEU A 40 4.37 16.09 -6.54
CA LEU A 40 4.07 16.00 -7.97
C LEU A 40 2.80 16.76 -8.37
N LEU A 41 1.97 17.15 -7.43
CA LEU A 41 0.81 17.97 -7.71
C LEU A 41 1.24 19.41 -7.98
N SER A 42 0.83 19.96 -9.13
CA SER A 42 1.08 21.36 -9.45
C SER A 42 0.45 22.29 -8.41
N SER A 43 1.10 23.42 -8.14
CA SER A 43 0.59 24.42 -7.20
C SER A 43 -0.85 24.86 -7.51
N PRO A 44 -1.24 25.11 -8.79
CA PRO A 44 -2.61 25.45 -9.13
C PRO A 44 -3.62 24.34 -8.79
N LEU A 45 -3.24 23.06 -8.89
CA LEU A 45 -4.12 21.96 -8.51
C LEU A 45 -4.28 21.88 -6.99
N ARG A 46 -3.18 22.01 -6.24
CA ARG A 46 -3.22 21.99 -4.77
C ARG A 46 -4.09 23.10 -4.20
N SER A 47 -4.02 24.30 -4.75
CA SER A 47 -4.80 25.45 -4.28
C SER A 47 -6.32 25.29 -4.47
N ARG A 48 -6.76 24.39 -5.36
CA ARG A 48 -8.17 24.09 -5.62
C ARG A 48 -8.79 23.12 -4.62
N PHE A 49 -7.98 22.39 -3.85
CA PHE A 49 -8.47 21.57 -2.75
C PHE A 49 -8.70 22.42 -1.49
N GLY A 50 -9.76 23.26 -1.52
CA GLY A 50 -10.11 24.18 -0.45
C GLY A 50 -10.57 23.53 0.86
N GLY A 51 -10.91 22.24 0.84
CA GLY A 51 -11.33 21.46 2.01
C GLY A 51 -10.19 21.02 2.93
N GLY A 52 -8.93 21.30 2.57
CA GLY A 52 -7.73 20.95 3.33
C GLY A 52 -7.00 19.72 2.82
N VAL A 53 -5.78 19.54 3.31
CA VAL A 53 -4.92 18.38 3.05
C VAL A 53 -4.77 17.60 4.34
N PHE A 54 -5.19 16.35 4.33
CA PHE A 54 -5.10 15.46 5.48
C PHE A 54 -3.99 14.44 5.24
N ARG A 55 -3.08 14.32 6.20
CA ARG A 55 -2.08 13.26 6.20
C ARG A 55 -2.66 12.05 6.91
N LEU A 56 -2.68 10.92 6.22
CA LEU A 56 -3.08 9.64 6.82
C LEU A 56 -1.84 8.96 7.40
N GLU A 57 -1.91 8.68 8.69
CA GLU A 57 -0.87 7.93 9.41
C GLU A 57 -1.10 6.41 9.27
N PHE A 58 -0.06 5.63 9.58
CA PHE A 58 -0.20 4.19 9.65
C PHE A 58 -1.10 3.78 10.81
N TYR A 59 -1.86 2.74 10.61
CA TYR A 59 -2.72 2.16 11.64
C TYR A 59 -1.88 1.53 12.77
N SER A 60 -2.43 1.48 13.98
CA SER A 60 -1.90 0.64 15.05
C SER A 60 -2.17 -0.84 14.76
N VAL A 61 -1.47 -1.73 15.46
CA VAL A 61 -1.69 -3.19 15.33
C VAL A 61 -3.11 -3.56 15.73
N GLU A 62 -3.64 -2.89 16.75
CA GLU A 62 -4.99 -3.08 17.30
C GLU A 62 -6.06 -2.67 16.28
N GLU A 63 -5.88 -1.51 15.64
CA GLU A 63 -6.79 -1.04 14.57
C GLU A 63 -6.78 -1.97 13.37
N ILE A 64 -5.60 -2.43 12.95
CA ILE A 64 -5.49 -3.47 11.91
C ILE A 64 -6.20 -4.76 12.34
N GLY A 65 -6.06 -5.16 13.61
CA GLY A 65 -6.79 -6.31 14.15
C GLY A 65 -8.31 -6.17 14.02
N GLN A 66 -8.85 -4.98 14.27
CA GLN A 66 -10.29 -4.69 14.06
C GLN A 66 -10.68 -4.80 12.57
N ILE A 67 -9.85 -4.27 11.67
CA ILE A 67 -10.07 -4.36 10.23
C ILE A 67 -10.07 -5.83 9.77
N ILE A 68 -9.13 -6.65 10.26
CA ILE A 68 -9.05 -8.08 9.94
C ILE A 68 -10.32 -8.81 10.43
N LYS A 69 -10.76 -8.56 11.67
CA LYS A 69 -11.99 -9.16 12.20
C LYS A 69 -13.21 -8.82 11.35
N ARG A 70 -13.38 -7.54 10.99
CA ARG A 70 -14.46 -7.12 10.09
C ARG A 70 -14.37 -7.80 8.73
N SER A 71 -13.17 -7.85 8.14
CA SER A 71 -12.97 -8.50 6.84
C SER A 71 -13.22 -10.00 6.90
N ALA A 72 -12.83 -10.68 7.99
CA ALA A 72 -13.11 -12.09 8.21
C ALA A 72 -14.62 -12.34 8.27
N THR A 73 -15.38 -11.53 9.01
CA THR A 73 -16.85 -11.63 9.07
C THR A 73 -17.48 -11.48 7.67
N ILE A 74 -17.06 -10.48 6.88
CA ILE A 74 -17.56 -10.26 5.51
C ILE A 74 -17.26 -11.44 4.60
N LEU A 75 -16.10 -12.08 4.78
CA LEU A 75 -15.65 -13.23 3.98
C LEU A 75 -16.17 -14.58 4.52
N GLY A 76 -16.94 -14.58 5.61
CA GLY A 76 -17.42 -15.82 6.25
C GLY A 76 -16.29 -16.70 6.80
N ILE A 77 -15.20 -16.08 7.30
CA ILE A 77 -14.02 -16.79 7.82
C ILE A 77 -14.10 -16.82 9.35
N GLU A 78 -14.04 -17.98 9.93
CA GLU A 78 -13.80 -18.16 11.36
C GLU A 78 -12.30 -18.07 11.62
N ILE A 79 -11.86 -17.12 12.47
CA ILE A 79 -10.47 -16.87 12.79
C ILE A 79 -10.27 -16.67 14.30
N ALA A 80 -9.28 -17.34 14.86
CA ALA A 80 -8.91 -17.18 16.27
C ALA A 80 -8.32 -15.78 16.55
N GLY A 81 -8.58 -15.24 17.73
CA GLY A 81 -8.10 -13.91 18.12
C GLY A 81 -6.57 -13.77 18.04
N GLU A 82 -5.82 -14.82 18.41
CA GLU A 82 -4.37 -14.86 18.28
C GLU A 82 -3.90 -14.81 16.82
N ALA A 83 -4.59 -15.52 15.92
CA ALA A 83 -4.32 -15.51 14.48
C ALA A 83 -4.55 -14.11 13.89
N VAL A 84 -5.61 -13.40 14.33
CA VAL A 84 -5.85 -12.00 13.96
C VAL A 84 -4.66 -11.13 14.31
N MET A 85 -4.13 -11.26 15.52
CA MET A 85 -3.02 -10.45 16.00
C MET A 85 -1.71 -10.77 15.27
N GLU A 86 -1.46 -12.04 14.91
CA GLU A 86 -0.29 -12.41 14.11
C GLU A 86 -0.34 -11.83 12.70
N ILE A 87 -1.48 -11.86 12.04
CA ILE A 87 -1.66 -11.20 10.74
C ILE A 87 -1.48 -9.69 10.88
N ALA A 88 -2.06 -9.09 11.94
CA ALA A 88 -1.99 -7.65 12.17
C ALA A 88 -0.55 -7.15 12.35
N LYS A 89 0.26 -7.84 13.15
CA LYS A 89 1.68 -7.51 13.38
C LYS A 89 2.49 -7.51 12.08
N ARG A 90 2.23 -8.49 11.19
CA ARG A 90 3.00 -8.69 9.95
C ARG A 90 2.40 -7.98 8.73
N SER A 91 1.34 -7.19 8.92
CA SER A 91 0.59 -6.51 7.85
C SER A 91 1.19 -5.18 7.41
N ARG A 92 2.37 -4.81 7.90
CA ARG A 92 3.02 -3.52 7.62
C ARG A 92 2.10 -2.32 7.97
N ARG A 93 1.24 -2.49 8.96
CA ARG A 93 0.27 -1.50 9.45
C ARG A 93 -0.63 -0.90 8.35
N THR A 94 -0.91 -1.68 7.32
CA THR A 94 -1.78 -1.24 6.20
C THR A 94 -2.94 -2.20 5.98
N PRO A 95 -4.17 -1.69 5.78
CA PRO A 95 -5.34 -2.52 5.53
C PRO A 95 -5.23 -3.39 4.27
N ARG A 96 -4.55 -2.89 3.23
CA ARG A 96 -4.33 -3.64 1.98
C ARG A 96 -3.53 -4.91 2.26
N THR A 97 -2.38 -4.79 2.94
CA THR A 97 -1.53 -5.93 3.26
C THR A 97 -2.24 -6.87 4.23
N ALA A 98 -2.92 -6.34 5.25
CA ALA A 98 -3.70 -7.14 6.19
C ALA A 98 -4.75 -8.01 5.49
N ASN A 99 -5.53 -7.43 4.59
CA ASN A 99 -6.54 -8.16 3.82
C ASN A 99 -5.91 -9.17 2.83
N TYR A 100 -4.76 -8.83 2.25
CA TYR A 100 -4.01 -9.77 1.42
C TYR A 100 -3.56 -10.98 2.22
N LEU A 101 -2.92 -10.77 3.39
CA LEU A 101 -2.47 -11.86 4.26
C LEU A 101 -3.63 -12.70 4.77
N LEU A 102 -4.74 -12.07 5.19
CA LEU A 102 -5.95 -12.80 5.61
C LEU A 102 -6.46 -13.74 4.51
N LYS A 103 -6.50 -13.28 3.26
CA LYS A 103 -6.92 -14.13 2.14
C LYS A 103 -5.94 -15.28 1.89
N ARG A 104 -4.63 -15.02 1.93
CA ARG A 104 -3.62 -16.07 1.71
C ARG A 104 -3.64 -17.13 2.80
N THR A 105 -3.74 -16.71 4.07
CA THR A 105 -3.84 -17.64 5.20
C THR A 105 -5.14 -18.45 5.19
N ARG A 106 -6.26 -17.82 4.77
CA ARG A 106 -7.52 -18.56 4.54
C ARG A 106 -7.34 -19.62 3.48
N ASP A 107 -6.81 -19.26 2.31
CA ASP A 107 -6.63 -20.18 1.18
C ASP A 107 -5.75 -21.37 1.60
N PHE A 108 -4.69 -21.10 2.36
CA PHE A 108 -3.80 -22.12 2.92
C PHE A 108 -4.55 -23.05 3.91
N ALA A 109 -5.33 -22.48 4.84
CA ALA A 109 -6.13 -23.24 5.80
C ALA A 109 -7.17 -24.13 5.09
N GLN A 110 -7.82 -23.61 4.05
CA GLN A 110 -8.80 -24.36 3.25
C GLN A 110 -8.17 -25.54 2.53
N VAL A 111 -6.99 -25.36 1.94
CA VAL A 111 -6.25 -26.46 1.26
C VAL A 111 -5.86 -27.55 2.26
N LYS A 112 -5.39 -27.15 3.44
CA LYS A 112 -5.03 -28.10 4.53
C LYS A 112 -6.24 -28.67 5.27
N LYS A 113 -7.45 -28.12 5.08
CA LYS A 113 -8.68 -28.47 5.80
C LYS A 113 -8.54 -28.36 7.32
N VAL A 114 -7.92 -27.28 7.77
CA VAL A 114 -7.69 -26.97 9.19
C VAL A 114 -8.29 -25.62 9.56
N PRO A 115 -8.67 -25.40 10.85
CA PRO A 115 -9.12 -24.08 11.30
C PRO A 115 -7.98 -23.07 11.21
N LEU A 116 -8.33 -21.79 11.04
CA LEU A 116 -7.38 -20.69 10.91
C LEU A 116 -6.86 -20.28 12.29
N SER A 117 -5.88 -21.05 12.80
CA SER A 117 -5.18 -20.81 14.06
C SER A 117 -3.90 -19.98 13.85
N LYS A 118 -3.24 -19.62 14.97
CA LYS A 118 -1.94 -18.92 14.94
C LYS A 118 -0.88 -19.73 14.18
N GLU A 119 -0.78 -21.03 14.45
CA GLU A 119 0.20 -21.92 13.83
C GLU A 119 0.02 -21.99 12.32
N VAL A 120 -1.24 -22.03 11.86
CA VAL A 120 -1.58 -22.01 10.44
C VAL A 120 -1.20 -20.68 9.78
N VAL A 121 -1.37 -19.56 10.49
CA VAL A 121 -0.90 -18.25 10.03
C VAL A 121 0.62 -18.25 9.91
N ASP A 122 1.35 -18.69 10.94
CA ASP A 122 2.81 -18.73 10.95
C ASP A 122 3.36 -19.58 9.79
N GLU A 123 2.77 -20.76 9.57
CA GLU A 123 3.18 -21.65 8.47
C GLU A 123 2.89 -21.03 7.09
N SER A 124 1.71 -20.43 6.93
CA SER A 124 1.34 -19.74 5.70
C SER A 124 2.26 -18.56 5.39
N LEU A 125 2.61 -17.75 6.39
CA LEU A 125 3.47 -16.58 6.20
C LEU A 125 4.92 -16.98 5.94
N LYS A 126 5.39 -18.10 6.51
CA LYS A 126 6.68 -18.71 6.13
C LYS A 126 6.75 -19.06 4.65
N LEU A 127 5.70 -19.66 4.09
CA LEU A 127 5.65 -19.95 2.65
C LEU A 127 5.67 -18.68 1.79
N LEU A 128 5.10 -17.59 2.28
CA LEU A 128 5.16 -16.29 1.63
C LEU A 128 6.49 -15.54 1.89
N GLN A 129 7.42 -16.16 2.62
CA GLN A 129 8.70 -15.59 3.01
C GLN A 129 8.57 -14.27 3.79
N ILE A 130 7.50 -14.16 4.59
CA ILE A 130 7.24 -13.02 5.46
C ILE A 130 7.65 -13.41 6.88
N ASP A 131 8.55 -12.64 7.47
CA ASP A 131 9.05 -12.89 8.82
C ASP A 131 8.16 -12.31 9.93
N ASP A 132 8.60 -12.44 11.18
CA ASP A 132 7.85 -11.99 12.36
C ASP A 132 7.69 -10.47 12.46
N ARG A 133 8.50 -9.71 11.74
CA ARG A 133 8.40 -8.26 11.61
C ARG A 133 7.60 -7.82 10.39
N GLY A 134 7.10 -8.75 9.57
CA GLY A 134 6.40 -8.45 8.32
C GLY A 134 7.34 -8.08 7.17
N LEU A 135 8.64 -8.38 7.29
CA LEU A 135 9.61 -8.17 6.22
C LEU A 135 9.47 -9.26 5.17
N THR A 136 9.42 -8.83 3.92
CA THR A 136 9.45 -9.71 2.76
C THR A 136 10.88 -10.13 2.41
N PHE A 137 11.02 -11.05 1.46
CA PHE A 137 12.34 -11.40 0.91
C PHE A 137 13.08 -10.15 0.37
N ALA A 138 12.39 -9.27 -0.35
CA ALA A 138 13.00 -8.05 -0.89
C ALA A 138 13.49 -7.09 0.21
N ASP A 139 12.72 -6.91 1.28
CA ASP A 139 13.13 -6.08 2.42
C ASP A 139 14.41 -6.62 3.07
N ARG A 140 14.47 -7.95 3.30
CA ARG A 140 15.68 -8.57 3.87
C ARG A 140 16.88 -8.48 2.94
N ALA A 141 16.68 -8.68 1.63
CA ALA A 141 17.75 -8.54 0.65
C ALA A 141 18.36 -7.12 0.63
N ILE A 142 17.52 -6.09 0.82
CA ILE A 142 17.98 -4.70 0.98
C ILE A 142 18.86 -4.58 2.23
N LEU A 143 18.39 -5.05 3.39
CA LEU A 143 19.11 -4.97 4.66
C LEU A 143 20.42 -5.76 4.61
N GLU A 144 20.40 -6.99 4.10
CA GLU A 144 21.58 -7.83 3.90
C GLU A 144 22.59 -7.15 2.97
N THR A 145 22.13 -6.54 1.88
CA THR A 145 23.00 -5.78 0.98
C THR A 145 23.69 -4.62 1.68
N ILE A 146 22.97 -3.87 2.52
CA ILE A 146 23.54 -2.76 3.30
C ILE A 146 24.57 -3.27 4.29
N ILE A 147 24.28 -4.37 4.98
CA ILE A 147 25.19 -4.96 5.99
C ILE A 147 26.42 -5.56 5.33
N ASP A 148 26.23 -6.45 4.36
CA ASP A 148 27.31 -7.29 3.83
C ASP A 148 28.19 -6.54 2.83
N LYS A 149 27.59 -5.74 1.94
CA LYS A 149 28.36 -5.03 0.89
C LYS A 149 28.83 -3.65 1.31
N PHE A 150 28.11 -3.00 2.23
CA PHE A 150 28.39 -1.60 2.62
C PHE A 150 28.70 -1.46 4.11
N SER A 151 28.94 -2.58 4.84
CA SER A 151 29.33 -2.61 6.25
C SER A 151 28.38 -1.83 7.18
N GLY A 152 27.07 -1.81 6.84
CA GLY A 152 26.06 -1.06 7.59
C GLY A 152 26.13 0.46 7.44
N GLY A 153 27.04 0.98 6.58
CA GLY A 153 27.25 2.41 6.38
C GLY A 153 26.19 3.06 5.48
N PRO A 154 26.18 4.37 5.40
CA PRO A 154 25.25 5.07 4.53
C PRO A 154 25.49 4.72 3.07
N VAL A 155 24.42 4.34 2.35
CA VAL A 155 24.46 3.97 0.93
C VAL A 155 23.27 4.60 0.21
N GLY A 156 23.49 5.12 -0.99
CA GLY A 156 22.45 5.74 -1.80
C GLY A 156 21.50 4.66 -2.38
N VAL A 157 20.21 4.99 -2.48
CA VAL A 157 19.19 4.09 -3.00
C VAL A 157 19.50 3.55 -4.40
N ASN A 158 20.08 4.37 -5.28
CA ASN A 158 20.50 3.93 -6.62
C ASN A 158 21.57 2.84 -6.58
N THR A 159 22.46 2.87 -5.59
CA THR A 159 23.51 1.85 -5.40
C THR A 159 22.91 0.55 -4.90
N ILE A 160 21.94 0.62 -3.97
CA ILE A 160 21.19 -0.56 -3.50
C ILE A 160 20.40 -1.16 -4.65
N ALA A 161 19.66 -0.35 -5.40
CA ALA A 161 18.87 -0.76 -6.56
C ALA A 161 19.72 -1.49 -7.61
N ALA A 162 20.85 -0.91 -7.98
CA ALA A 162 21.80 -1.54 -8.90
C ALA A 162 22.36 -2.86 -8.36
N SER A 163 22.62 -2.95 -7.04
CA SER A 163 23.14 -4.16 -6.40
C SER A 163 22.14 -5.31 -6.35
N LEU A 164 20.83 -5.01 -6.36
CA LEU A 164 19.73 -5.97 -6.29
C LEU A 164 19.08 -6.25 -7.65
N GLY A 165 19.37 -5.43 -8.67
CA GLY A 165 18.69 -5.48 -9.96
C GLY A 165 17.24 -4.97 -9.90
N GLU A 166 16.94 -4.06 -8.97
CA GLU A 166 15.63 -3.45 -8.75
C GLU A 166 15.58 -2.01 -9.23
N GLU A 167 14.38 -1.47 -9.41
CA GLU A 167 14.21 -0.05 -9.69
C GLU A 167 14.30 0.78 -8.39
N SER A 168 15.02 1.90 -8.41
CA SER A 168 15.15 2.80 -7.26
C SER A 168 13.79 3.26 -6.73
N SER A 169 12.85 3.54 -7.63
CA SER A 169 11.48 3.95 -7.28
C SER A 169 10.72 2.88 -6.49
N THR A 170 10.96 1.59 -6.77
CA THR A 170 10.36 0.48 -6.01
C THR A 170 10.85 0.47 -4.58
N ILE A 171 12.16 0.65 -4.39
CA ILE A 171 12.75 0.71 -3.05
C ILE A 171 12.22 1.92 -2.29
N GLU A 172 12.27 3.12 -2.87
CA GLU A 172 11.83 4.38 -2.24
C GLU A 172 10.34 4.40 -1.88
N GLU A 173 9.48 3.83 -2.73
CA GLU A 173 8.04 3.93 -2.55
C GLU A 173 7.44 2.76 -1.76
N PHE A 174 8.06 1.59 -1.84
CA PHE A 174 7.47 0.37 -1.29
C PHE A 174 8.23 -0.20 -0.10
N ASN A 175 9.57 -0.26 -0.14
CA ASN A 175 10.37 -0.90 0.90
C ASN A 175 10.82 0.08 1.98
N GLU A 176 11.46 1.18 1.59
CA GLU A 176 12.07 2.15 2.50
C GLU A 176 11.09 2.73 3.53
N PRO A 177 9.83 3.12 3.18
CA PRO A 177 8.91 3.68 4.16
C PRO A 177 8.60 2.75 5.32
N TYR A 178 8.52 1.45 5.05
CA TYR A 178 8.28 0.47 6.09
C TYR A 178 9.56 0.18 6.90
N LEU A 179 10.70 0.03 6.24
CA LEU A 179 11.98 -0.17 6.91
C LEU A 179 12.31 0.98 7.87
N MET A 180 12.11 2.22 7.43
CA MET A 180 12.29 3.41 8.28
C MET A 180 11.30 3.45 9.46
N GLN A 181 10.10 2.93 9.29
CA GLN A 181 9.08 2.92 10.35
C GLN A 181 9.44 1.95 11.49
N ILE A 182 10.07 0.83 11.17
CA ILE A 182 10.40 -0.21 12.15
C ILE A 182 11.78 -0.03 12.80
N GLY A 183 12.59 0.95 12.34
CA GLY A 183 13.91 1.32 12.86
C GLY A 183 15.03 0.58 12.17
#